data_3e3d14583a982823b36a63b563dead83
#
_entry.id   3e3d14583a982823b36a63b563dead83
#
_cell.length_a   1.000
_cell.length_b   1.000
_cell.length_c   1.000
_cell.angle_alpha   90.00
_cell.angle_beta   90.00
_cell.angle_gamma   90.00
#
_symmetry.space_group_name_H-M   'P 1'
#
loop_
_entity.id
_entity.type
_entity.pdbx_description
1 polymer ?
#
loop_
_entity_poly.entity_id
_entity_poly.type
_entity_poly.pdbx_seq_one_letter_code
_entity_poly.pdbx_strand_id
1 'polypeptide(L)'
;MRRTTVAVGTLLVLLLVGCSSSQESGPQTPTSTPTATPPTDSGTAIPAWAEVLRQPVNGQHLVTQQRKYVVTRSSDEAGTTTVMDRTSKKVVVRHIPAAGFVAQSPVVIDDRWALIEDIRSDGPDPQIKLFRYDLTTGHPAGPTGLPQISEPEIGAYDGTFAYSSTDARNRSCLIVADLATLKSRTVTCIADPGYLADPVVSADAVTFSEITAPETARRCKRLLTASLTAGPALQVPAATNCTQWSGASLGGATVWSEVTASDPDQYQSKAYVRATGDSPARALGAVVTDTIIACGNWILWETHTVKAGAETYQINRWRPGSAQPQRIYSSPAGAALTPLTCQDGTVYVEAAYLSGSPTYTEAISATVA
;
A
#
# COMPACT_ATOMS: atom_id res chain seq x y z
N MET A 1 -13.20 -3.01 -45.89
CA MET A 1 -13.54 -4.37 -46.39
C MET A 1 -12.30 -4.99 -47.00
N ARG A 2 -11.63 -5.89 -46.33
CA ARG A 2 -10.76 -6.94 -46.91
C ARG A 2 -10.60 -8.01 -45.82
N ARG A 3 -11.19 -9.16 -46.09
CA ARG A 3 -11.08 -10.39 -45.31
C ARG A 3 -9.75 -11.06 -45.68
N THR A 4 -8.96 -11.48 -44.70
CA THR A 4 -7.85 -12.40 -44.92
C THR A 4 -8.02 -13.60 -44.01
N THR A 5 -8.17 -14.75 -44.67
CA THR A 5 -8.32 -16.09 -44.12
C THR A 5 -6.92 -16.58 -43.68
N VAL A 6 -6.80 -17.17 -42.52
CA VAL A 6 -5.59 -17.87 -42.08
C VAL A 6 -5.90 -19.32 -41.78
N ALA A 7 -5.08 -20.17 -42.36
CA ALA A 7 -5.17 -21.62 -42.34
C ALA A 7 -4.74 -22.25 -41.01
N VAL A 8 -5.43 -23.32 -40.67
CA VAL A 8 -5.12 -24.22 -39.54
C VAL A 8 -4.03 -25.21 -39.94
N GLY A 9 -2.94 -25.23 -39.20
CA GLY A 9 -1.89 -26.24 -39.32
C GLY A 9 -1.91 -27.19 -38.12
N THR A 10 -2.22 -28.43 -38.37
CA THR A 10 -2.21 -29.56 -37.44
C THR A 10 -0.80 -30.08 -37.29
N LEU A 11 -0.25 -30.16 -36.09
CA LEU A 11 1.04 -30.79 -35.80
C LEU A 11 0.89 -32.03 -34.93
N LEU A 12 1.43 -33.11 -35.43
CA LEU A 12 1.36 -34.49 -34.95
C LEU A 12 2.38 -34.65 -33.78
N VAL A 13 1.97 -35.26 -32.68
CA VAL A 13 2.84 -35.60 -31.53
C VAL A 13 3.28 -37.05 -31.64
N LEU A 14 4.57 -37.28 -31.70
CA LEU A 14 5.22 -38.60 -31.61
C LEU A 14 5.58 -38.92 -30.14
N LEU A 15 5.01 -40.00 -29.62
CA LEU A 15 5.36 -40.62 -28.36
C LEU A 15 6.59 -41.49 -28.50
N LEU A 16 7.65 -41.23 -27.72
CA LEU A 16 8.77 -42.17 -27.51
C LEU A 16 8.69 -42.72 -26.10
N VAL A 17 8.46 -44.01 -26.01
CA VAL A 17 8.55 -44.85 -24.81
C VAL A 17 9.99 -45.22 -24.60
N GLY A 18 10.59 -44.85 -23.44
CA GLY A 18 11.92 -45.29 -23.00
C GLY A 18 11.80 -46.11 -21.73
N CYS A 19 12.05 -47.40 -21.82
CA CYS A 19 12.27 -48.29 -20.68
C CYS A 19 13.64 -48.04 -20.06
N SER A 20 13.70 -47.86 -18.75
CA SER A 20 14.94 -47.89 -17.97
C SER A 20 14.80 -48.82 -16.77
N SER A 21 15.76 -49.69 -16.67
CA SER A 21 15.97 -50.80 -15.77
C SER A 21 16.04 -50.42 -14.28
N SER A 22 15.39 -51.27 -13.48
CA SER A 22 15.44 -51.32 -12.02
C SER A 22 16.81 -51.71 -11.52
N GLN A 23 17.39 -50.96 -10.62
CA GLN A 23 18.55 -51.35 -9.81
C GLN A 23 18.07 -51.46 -8.35
N GLU A 24 18.03 -52.65 -7.83
CA GLU A 24 17.77 -53.00 -6.43
C GLU A 24 18.86 -52.40 -5.55
N SER A 25 18.50 -51.54 -4.64
CA SER A 25 19.35 -51.07 -3.54
C SER A 25 18.77 -51.60 -2.23
N GLY A 26 19.60 -52.28 -1.47
CA GLY A 26 19.28 -52.97 -0.21
C GLY A 26 18.77 -52.01 0.90
N PRO A 27 18.23 -52.57 1.99
CA PRO A 27 17.56 -51.82 3.05
C PRO A 27 18.57 -50.99 3.85
N GLN A 28 18.53 -49.67 3.68
CA GLN A 28 19.19 -48.72 4.59
C GLN A 28 18.29 -48.45 5.79
N THR A 29 18.83 -48.74 6.97
CA THR A 29 18.24 -48.39 8.26
C THR A 29 18.01 -46.88 8.32
N PRO A 30 16.79 -46.37 8.65
CA PRO A 30 16.55 -44.95 8.74
C PRO A 30 17.29 -44.38 9.96
N THR A 31 18.34 -43.62 9.72
CA THR A 31 18.94 -42.73 10.72
C THR A 31 17.91 -41.63 11.02
N SER A 32 17.36 -41.67 12.24
CA SER A 32 16.44 -40.63 12.72
C SER A 32 17.15 -39.29 12.76
N THR A 33 16.87 -38.44 11.75
CA THR A 33 17.22 -37.03 11.77
C THR A 33 16.45 -36.37 12.91
N PRO A 34 17.08 -35.63 13.83
CA PRO A 34 16.35 -34.90 14.86
C PRO A 34 15.39 -33.92 14.16
N THR A 35 14.11 -34.15 14.36
CA THR A 35 13.05 -33.23 13.96
C THR A 35 13.30 -31.91 14.69
N ALA A 36 13.82 -30.93 14.00
CA ALA A 36 13.90 -29.57 14.54
C ALA A 36 12.48 -29.14 14.91
N THR A 37 12.24 -29.01 16.21
CA THR A 37 11.01 -28.40 16.72
C THR A 37 10.84 -27.05 16.03
N PRO A 38 9.71 -26.78 15.35
CA PRO A 38 9.49 -25.47 14.77
C PRO A 38 9.65 -24.44 15.89
N PRO A 39 10.33 -23.30 15.66
CA PRO A 39 10.39 -22.26 16.65
C PRO A 39 8.94 -21.91 17.01
N THR A 40 8.59 -22.10 18.25
CA THR A 40 7.32 -21.66 18.82
C THR A 40 7.37 -20.14 18.71
N ASP A 41 6.72 -19.59 17.70
CA ASP A 41 6.53 -18.16 17.56
C ASP A 41 5.78 -17.78 18.84
N SER A 42 6.48 -17.13 19.78
CA SER A 42 5.91 -16.69 21.04
C SER A 42 4.86 -15.65 20.69
N GLY A 43 3.62 -16.15 20.58
CA GLY A 43 2.49 -15.51 19.93
C GLY A 43 2.34 -14.07 20.36
N THR A 44 2.70 -13.18 19.46
CA THR A 44 2.26 -11.79 19.57
C THR A 44 0.74 -11.82 19.51
N ALA A 45 0.12 -11.36 20.60
CA ALA A 45 -1.33 -11.35 20.73
C ALA A 45 -1.98 -10.66 19.51
N ILE A 46 -3.09 -11.21 19.03
CA ILE A 46 -3.90 -10.55 18.00
C ILE A 46 -4.38 -9.22 18.61
N PRO A 47 -4.15 -8.07 17.93
CA PRO A 47 -4.56 -6.78 18.45
C PRO A 47 -6.08 -6.73 18.59
N ALA A 48 -6.56 -6.07 19.64
CA ALA A 48 -7.98 -5.78 19.82
C ALA A 48 -8.39 -4.65 18.87
N TRP A 49 -9.43 -4.89 18.09
CA TRP A 49 -10.02 -3.89 17.21
C TRP A 49 -11.10 -3.12 17.94
N ALA A 50 -11.12 -1.81 17.74
CA ALA A 50 -12.09 -0.91 18.34
C ALA A 50 -12.78 -0.06 17.26
N GLU A 51 -14.09 0.13 17.40
CA GLU A 51 -14.84 1.07 16.59
C GLU A 51 -14.35 2.50 16.88
N VAL A 52 -14.08 3.25 15.85
CA VAL A 52 -13.65 4.66 15.92
C VAL A 52 -14.81 5.56 15.52
N LEU A 53 -15.51 5.20 14.47
CA LEU A 53 -16.57 5.99 13.87
C LEU A 53 -17.56 5.04 13.17
N ARG A 54 -18.85 5.28 13.36
CA ARG A 54 -19.93 4.63 12.59
C ARG A 54 -20.84 5.69 12.01
N GLN A 55 -21.07 5.63 10.71
CA GLN A 55 -21.84 6.65 10.01
C GLN A 55 -22.65 6.06 8.83
N PRO A 56 -23.73 6.74 8.40
CA PRO A 56 -24.35 6.44 7.11
C PRO A 56 -23.32 6.55 5.98
N VAL A 57 -23.47 5.78 4.90
CA VAL A 57 -22.56 5.76 3.75
C VAL A 57 -22.33 7.17 3.15
N ASN A 58 -23.31 8.05 3.24
CA ASN A 58 -23.21 9.44 2.77
C ASN A 58 -22.71 10.42 3.84
N GLY A 59 -22.16 9.92 4.94
CA GLY A 59 -21.67 10.72 6.06
C GLY A 59 -20.22 11.19 5.88
N GLN A 60 -19.50 11.20 7.01
CA GLN A 60 -18.07 11.48 7.00
C GLN A 60 -17.29 10.16 6.94
N HIS A 61 -16.24 10.14 6.18
CA HIS A 61 -15.31 9.00 6.11
C HIS A 61 -14.09 9.26 6.99
N LEU A 62 -13.58 8.22 7.65
CA LEU A 62 -12.29 8.29 8.32
C LEU A 62 -11.19 8.34 7.27
N VAL A 63 -10.35 9.39 7.32
CA VAL A 63 -9.18 9.52 6.45
C VAL A 63 -7.96 8.95 7.13
N THR A 64 -7.72 9.36 8.38
CA THR A 64 -6.61 8.88 9.21
C THR A 64 -6.88 9.21 10.68
N GLN A 65 -6.17 8.55 11.56
CA GLN A 65 -6.21 8.86 12.99
C GLN A 65 -4.78 8.74 13.54
N GLN A 66 -4.47 9.56 14.51
CA GLN A 66 -3.30 9.37 15.33
C GLN A 66 -3.69 9.46 16.83
N ARG A 67 -2.70 9.38 17.70
CA ARG A 67 -2.93 9.38 19.16
C ARG A 67 -3.83 10.53 19.61
N LYS A 68 -3.61 11.74 19.10
CA LYS A 68 -4.28 12.96 19.53
C LYS A 68 -5.43 13.39 18.62
N TYR A 69 -5.38 13.09 17.34
CA TYR A 69 -6.32 13.62 16.34
C TYR A 69 -7.03 12.54 15.56
N VAL A 70 -8.26 12.86 15.14
CA VAL A 70 -9.02 12.11 14.12
C VAL A 70 -9.22 13.03 12.93
N VAL A 71 -8.95 12.52 11.74
CA VAL A 71 -9.18 13.21 10.48
C VAL A 71 -10.32 12.53 9.75
N THR A 72 -11.36 13.28 9.46
CA THR A 72 -12.51 12.83 8.67
C THR A 72 -12.69 13.69 7.44
N ARG A 73 -13.33 13.13 6.43
CA ARG A 73 -13.72 13.84 5.20
C ARG A 73 -15.21 13.64 4.97
N SER A 74 -15.90 14.71 4.58
CA SER A 74 -17.30 14.60 4.15
C SER A 74 -17.38 13.90 2.79
N SER A 75 -18.48 13.19 2.57
CA SER A 75 -18.78 12.56 1.27
C SER A 75 -19.38 13.52 0.26
N ASP A 76 -19.44 14.84 0.58
CA ASP A 76 -19.84 15.86 -0.38
C ASP A 76 -18.80 15.98 -1.52
N GLU A 77 -19.20 16.61 -2.61
CA GLU A 77 -18.43 16.73 -3.85
C GLU A 77 -17.07 17.42 -3.63
N ALA A 78 -16.97 18.31 -2.66
CA ALA A 78 -15.73 19.02 -2.32
C ALA A 78 -14.81 18.23 -1.37
N GLY A 79 -15.36 17.30 -0.58
CA GLY A 79 -14.59 16.52 0.38
C GLY A 79 -14.02 17.35 1.53
N THR A 80 -14.86 18.14 2.22
CA THR A 80 -14.42 18.93 3.40
C THR A 80 -13.67 18.06 4.39
N THR A 81 -12.40 18.37 4.65
CA THR A 81 -11.55 17.64 5.59
C THR A 81 -11.59 18.31 6.97
N THR A 82 -11.85 17.51 7.99
CA THR A 82 -11.94 17.98 9.38
C THR A 82 -10.91 17.25 10.24
N VAL A 83 -10.08 18.01 10.96
CA VAL A 83 -9.19 17.49 11.99
C VAL A 83 -9.79 17.81 13.35
N MET A 84 -10.02 16.81 14.16
CA MET A 84 -10.65 16.92 15.47
C MET A 84 -9.73 16.36 16.57
N ASP A 85 -9.58 17.09 17.65
CA ASP A 85 -8.90 16.59 18.86
C ASP A 85 -9.75 15.49 19.52
N ARG A 86 -9.15 14.32 19.72
CA ARG A 86 -9.85 13.12 20.23
C ARG A 86 -10.35 13.28 21.67
N THR A 87 -9.62 14.03 22.48
CA THR A 87 -9.95 14.20 23.91
C THR A 87 -11.02 15.23 24.09
N SER A 88 -10.83 16.42 23.54
CA SER A 88 -11.77 17.54 23.71
C SER A 88 -12.96 17.49 22.76
N LYS A 89 -12.91 16.64 21.72
CA LYS A 89 -13.88 16.57 20.62
C LYS A 89 -14.05 17.89 19.85
N LYS A 90 -13.11 18.80 19.99
CA LYS A 90 -13.12 20.08 19.28
C LYS A 90 -12.54 19.92 17.88
N VAL A 91 -13.21 20.53 16.91
CA VAL A 91 -12.65 20.71 15.56
C VAL A 91 -11.49 21.71 15.65
N VAL A 92 -10.30 21.27 15.27
CA VAL A 92 -9.08 22.09 15.24
C VAL A 92 -8.88 22.71 13.87
N VAL A 93 -9.09 21.92 12.82
CA VAL A 93 -9.00 22.39 11.43
C VAL A 93 -10.26 21.97 10.70
N ARG A 94 -10.79 22.89 9.88
CA ARG A 94 -11.79 22.60 8.87
C ARG A 94 -11.29 23.16 7.54
N HIS A 95 -10.83 22.26 6.69
CA HIS A 95 -10.35 22.57 5.36
C HIS A 95 -11.46 22.34 4.35
N ILE A 96 -11.82 23.38 3.62
CA ILE A 96 -12.79 23.35 2.51
C ILE A 96 -11.99 23.63 1.23
N PRO A 97 -11.91 22.68 0.30
CA PRO A 97 -11.24 22.89 -0.97
C PRO A 97 -11.82 24.08 -1.74
N ALA A 98 -10.96 24.75 -2.51
CA ALA A 98 -11.43 25.79 -3.41
C ALA A 98 -12.36 25.21 -4.50
N ALA A 99 -13.20 26.05 -5.11
CA ALA A 99 -14.09 25.64 -6.19
C ALA A 99 -13.32 24.88 -7.31
N GLY A 100 -13.81 23.72 -7.69
CA GLY A 100 -13.20 22.83 -8.68
C GLY A 100 -12.04 21.99 -8.14
N PHE A 101 -11.70 22.08 -6.85
CA PHE A 101 -10.76 21.20 -6.19
C PHE A 101 -11.48 20.22 -5.26
N VAL A 102 -10.89 19.05 -5.06
CA VAL A 102 -11.34 18.00 -4.13
C VAL A 102 -10.17 17.64 -3.23
N ALA A 103 -10.43 17.54 -1.92
CA ALA A 103 -9.40 17.09 -0.99
C ALA A 103 -9.07 15.59 -1.22
N GLN A 104 -7.80 15.24 -1.17
CA GLN A 104 -7.30 13.89 -1.41
C GLN A 104 -6.83 13.18 -0.12
N SER A 105 -6.69 11.87 -0.19
CA SER A 105 -6.05 11.03 0.81
C SER A 105 -4.68 10.60 0.30
N PRO A 106 -3.72 10.34 1.21
CA PRO A 106 -3.83 10.49 2.65
C PRO A 106 -3.68 11.95 3.11
N VAL A 107 -4.08 12.23 4.36
CA VAL A 107 -3.65 13.42 5.10
C VAL A 107 -2.41 13.05 5.91
N VAL A 108 -1.29 13.74 5.68
CA VAL A 108 -0.09 13.55 6.49
C VAL A 108 -0.25 14.36 7.78
N ILE A 109 -0.06 13.73 8.93
CA ILE A 109 -0.31 14.37 10.22
C ILE A 109 0.70 13.90 11.26
N ASP A 110 1.15 14.83 12.12
CA ASP A 110 1.90 14.56 13.34
C ASP A 110 1.24 15.24 14.55
N ASP A 111 1.91 15.32 15.69
CA ASP A 111 1.37 15.94 16.91
C ASP A 111 1.09 17.44 16.79
N ARG A 112 1.65 18.11 15.80
CA ARG A 112 1.54 19.56 15.62
C ARG A 112 1.04 19.98 14.26
N TRP A 113 1.32 19.22 13.21
CA TRP A 113 1.08 19.65 11.84
C TRP A 113 0.15 18.69 11.10
N ALA A 114 -0.65 19.23 10.20
CA ALA A 114 -1.37 18.46 9.20
C ALA A 114 -1.07 19.01 7.81
N LEU A 115 -0.85 18.13 6.83
CA LEU A 115 -0.71 18.46 5.41
C LEU A 115 -1.90 17.85 4.67
N ILE A 116 -2.67 18.69 4.01
CA ILE A 116 -3.85 18.32 3.22
C ILE A 116 -3.55 18.63 1.77
N GLU A 117 -3.88 17.70 0.91
CA GLU A 117 -3.75 17.81 -0.52
C GLU A 117 -5.11 18.07 -1.16
N ASP A 118 -5.17 19.06 -2.04
CA ASP A 118 -6.30 19.32 -2.94
C ASP A 118 -5.88 19.06 -4.38
N ILE A 119 -6.69 18.32 -5.11
CA ILE A 119 -6.50 18.05 -6.54
C ILE A 119 -7.64 18.62 -7.37
N ARG A 120 -7.30 19.11 -8.56
CA ARG A 120 -8.23 19.38 -9.64
C ARG A 120 -7.81 18.60 -10.87
N SER A 121 -8.67 17.69 -11.32
CA SER A 121 -8.40 16.75 -12.41
C SER A 121 -9.22 17.01 -13.68
N ASP A 122 -9.89 18.15 -13.78
CA ASP A 122 -10.73 18.53 -14.92
C ASP A 122 -9.95 19.04 -16.16
N GLY A 123 -8.62 19.04 -16.08
CA GLY A 123 -7.70 19.47 -17.15
C GLY A 123 -6.76 18.35 -17.62
N PRO A 124 -5.96 18.62 -18.67
CA PRO A 124 -4.99 17.66 -19.18
C PRO A 124 -3.89 17.31 -18.16
N ASP A 125 -3.58 18.25 -17.27
CA ASP A 125 -2.62 18.06 -16.18
C ASP A 125 -3.30 18.29 -14.83
N PRO A 126 -3.20 17.39 -13.87
CA PRO A 126 -3.78 17.57 -12.54
C PRO A 126 -3.11 18.78 -11.85
N GLN A 127 -3.92 19.64 -11.27
CA GLN A 127 -3.43 20.73 -10.43
C GLN A 127 -3.48 20.28 -8.96
N ILE A 128 -2.33 20.21 -8.32
CA ILE A 128 -2.20 19.76 -6.95
C ILE A 128 -1.75 20.92 -6.06
N LYS A 129 -2.42 21.10 -4.93
CA LYS A 129 -2.11 22.13 -3.93
C LYS A 129 -1.94 21.49 -2.56
N LEU A 130 -0.91 21.90 -1.84
CA LEU A 130 -0.64 21.46 -0.48
C LEU A 130 -0.95 22.56 0.53
N PHE A 131 -1.71 22.22 1.56
CA PHE A 131 -2.07 23.08 2.66
C PHE A 131 -1.54 22.52 3.97
N ARG A 132 -0.64 23.24 4.63
CA ARG A 132 -0.13 22.85 5.94
C ARG A 132 -0.84 23.65 7.02
N TYR A 133 -1.28 22.98 8.08
CA TYR A 133 -1.96 23.58 9.23
C TYR A 133 -1.19 23.35 10.51
N ASP A 134 -1.07 24.39 11.36
CA ASP A 134 -0.62 24.23 12.73
C ASP A 134 -1.80 23.81 13.62
N LEU A 135 -1.77 22.58 14.11
CA LEU A 135 -2.85 21.97 14.90
C LEU A 135 -2.99 22.59 16.30
N THR A 136 -2.01 23.37 16.76
CA THR A 136 -2.11 24.07 18.04
C THR A 136 -2.95 25.34 17.93
N THR A 137 -2.99 25.96 16.76
CA THR A 137 -3.73 27.19 16.48
C THR A 137 -4.93 26.97 15.55
N GLY A 138 -4.93 25.90 14.78
CA GLY A 138 -5.90 25.61 13.74
C GLY A 138 -5.73 26.45 12.45
N HIS A 139 -4.67 27.25 12.36
CA HIS A 139 -4.45 28.15 11.23
C HIS A 139 -3.54 27.55 10.16
N PRO A 140 -3.74 27.89 8.87
CA PRO A 140 -2.80 27.54 7.83
C PRO A 140 -1.44 28.19 8.09
N ALA A 141 -0.39 27.40 7.97
CA ALA A 141 0.99 27.85 8.00
C ALA A 141 1.43 28.15 6.58
N GLY A 142 1.70 29.29 6.17
CA GLY A 142 2.17 29.75 4.86
C GLY A 142 2.54 28.73 3.77
N PRO A 143 3.07 29.13 2.63
CA PRO A 143 3.44 28.20 1.55
C PRO A 143 4.44 27.14 2.03
N THR A 144 4.29 25.91 1.54
CA THR A 144 5.16 24.81 1.98
C THR A 144 6.59 24.93 1.46
N GLY A 145 6.81 25.61 0.33
CA GLY A 145 8.12 25.66 -0.34
C GLY A 145 8.62 24.32 -0.88
N LEU A 146 7.79 23.29 -0.81
CA LEU A 146 8.11 21.96 -1.33
C LEU A 146 8.08 21.95 -2.87
N PRO A 147 8.86 21.05 -3.53
CA PRO A 147 8.69 20.77 -4.94
C PRO A 147 7.24 20.43 -5.27
N GLN A 148 6.77 20.84 -6.44
CA GLN A 148 5.41 20.58 -6.88
C GLN A 148 5.17 19.07 -7.01
N ILE A 149 4.04 18.59 -6.48
CA ILE A 149 3.60 17.21 -6.66
C ILE A 149 3.16 17.02 -8.11
N SER A 150 3.63 15.94 -8.75
CA SER A 150 3.24 15.58 -10.11
C SER A 150 2.21 14.46 -10.17
N GLU A 151 2.16 13.60 -9.15
CA GLU A 151 1.21 12.50 -9.04
C GLU A 151 0.47 12.60 -7.70
N PRO A 152 -0.85 12.36 -7.65
CA PRO A 152 -1.68 12.61 -6.46
C PRO A 152 -1.54 11.53 -5.39
N GLU A 153 -0.36 10.94 -5.24
CA GLU A 153 -0.11 9.85 -4.33
C GLU A 153 0.98 10.23 -3.33
N ILE A 154 0.61 10.27 -2.06
CA ILE A 154 1.52 10.55 -0.95
C ILE A 154 1.58 9.34 -0.04
N GLY A 155 2.77 8.76 0.13
CA GLY A 155 3.04 7.82 1.22
C GLY A 155 3.48 8.57 2.46
N ALA A 156 3.02 8.16 3.65
CA ALA A 156 3.37 8.83 4.88
C ALA A 156 3.56 7.86 6.04
N TYR A 157 4.50 8.20 6.94
CA TYR A 157 4.75 7.50 8.18
C TYR A 157 5.36 8.46 9.20
N ASP A 158 4.72 8.66 10.35
CA ASP A 158 5.21 9.43 11.50
C ASP A 158 5.82 10.80 11.12
N GLY A 159 5.04 11.61 10.41
CA GLY A 159 5.46 12.94 9.96
C GLY A 159 6.46 12.97 8.80
N THR A 160 7.02 11.83 8.40
CA THR A 160 7.77 11.70 7.15
C THR A 160 6.83 11.33 6.02
N PHE A 161 6.98 11.96 4.86
CA PHE A 161 6.17 11.64 3.69
C PHE A 161 6.99 11.66 2.40
N ALA A 162 6.51 10.93 1.42
CA ALA A 162 7.12 10.81 0.11
C ALA A 162 6.08 11.02 -0.99
N TYR A 163 6.50 11.61 -2.08
CA TYR A 163 5.66 11.88 -3.25
C TYR A 163 6.51 12.04 -4.51
N SER A 164 5.87 12.00 -5.66
CA SER A 164 6.50 12.24 -6.95
C SER A 164 6.44 13.70 -7.36
N SER A 165 7.51 14.19 -7.96
CA SER A 165 7.66 15.57 -8.45
C SER A 165 8.36 15.57 -9.81
N THR A 166 8.11 16.56 -10.63
CA THR A 166 8.83 16.76 -11.90
C THR A 166 9.91 17.83 -11.72
N ASP A 167 11.14 17.52 -12.09
CA ASP A 167 12.25 18.47 -12.03
C ASP A 167 12.33 19.39 -13.28
N ALA A 168 13.23 20.37 -13.25
CA ALA A 168 13.42 21.33 -14.36
C ALA A 168 13.90 20.67 -15.67
N ARG A 169 14.30 19.39 -15.65
CA ARG A 169 14.69 18.61 -16.83
C ARG A 169 13.58 17.66 -17.28
N ASN A 170 12.37 17.84 -16.82
CA ASN A 170 11.20 16.97 -17.08
C ASN A 170 11.44 15.51 -16.66
N ARG A 171 12.16 15.27 -15.56
CA ARG A 171 12.34 13.94 -15.00
C ARG A 171 11.38 13.76 -13.83
N SER A 172 10.79 12.58 -13.73
CA SER A 172 10.02 12.19 -12.54
C SER A 172 10.97 11.85 -11.40
N CYS A 173 10.83 12.53 -10.28
CA CYS A 173 11.69 12.41 -9.11
C CYS A 173 10.87 12.01 -7.88
N LEU A 174 11.36 11.06 -7.08
CA LEU A 174 10.83 10.78 -5.77
C LEU A 174 11.43 11.75 -4.75
N ILE A 175 10.56 12.44 -4.06
CA ILE A 175 10.89 13.37 -2.97
C ILE A 175 10.50 12.73 -1.65
N VAL A 176 11.38 12.82 -0.65
CA VAL A 176 11.05 12.54 0.75
C VAL A 176 11.14 13.85 1.53
N ALA A 177 10.16 14.12 2.35
CA ALA A 177 10.07 15.34 3.14
C ALA A 177 9.64 15.06 4.58
N ASP A 178 10.00 15.98 5.47
CA ASP A 178 9.61 15.99 6.87
C ASP A 178 8.53 17.05 7.10
N LEU A 179 7.41 16.67 7.69
CA LEU A 179 6.24 17.53 7.88
C LEU A 179 6.52 18.70 8.83
N ALA A 180 7.32 18.47 9.89
CA ALA A 180 7.57 19.49 10.90
C ALA A 180 8.48 20.62 10.37
N THR A 181 9.50 20.26 9.59
CA THR A 181 10.53 21.21 9.13
C THR A 181 10.35 21.65 7.68
N LEU A 182 9.56 20.91 6.88
CA LEU A 182 9.44 21.01 5.42
C LEU A 182 10.79 20.84 4.68
N LYS A 183 11.79 20.29 5.34
CA LYS A 183 13.01 19.90 4.67
C LYS A 183 12.73 18.70 3.78
N SER A 184 13.14 18.81 2.53
CA SER A 184 12.95 17.75 1.53
C SER A 184 14.28 17.37 0.88
N ARG A 185 14.33 16.14 0.36
CA ARG A 185 15.43 15.67 -0.48
C ARG A 185 14.90 14.83 -1.63
N THR A 186 15.57 14.88 -2.74
CA THR A 186 15.37 13.96 -3.86
C THR A 186 16.03 12.63 -3.54
N VAL A 187 15.28 11.53 -3.69
CA VAL A 187 15.78 10.16 -3.54
C VAL A 187 16.40 9.68 -4.84
N THR A 188 15.64 9.77 -5.92
CA THR A 188 16.06 9.38 -7.27
C THR A 188 15.20 10.09 -8.31
N CYS A 189 15.67 10.14 -9.54
CA CYS A 189 14.91 10.66 -10.67
C CYS A 189 15.07 9.73 -11.87
N ILE A 190 14.01 9.56 -12.66
CA ILE A 190 14.04 8.84 -13.94
C ILE A 190 13.62 9.76 -15.07
N ALA A 191 14.12 9.45 -16.28
CA ALA A 191 13.80 10.24 -17.45
C ALA A 191 12.44 9.88 -18.04
N ASP A 192 11.78 10.86 -18.67
CA ASP A 192 10.60 10.66 -19.51
C ASP A 192 10.90 9.59 -20.61
N PRO A 193 9.98 8.67 -20.94
CA PRO A 193 8.57 8.64 -20.53
C PRO A 193 8.28 7.85 -19.23
N GLY A 194 9.29 7.49 -18.45
CA GLY A 194 9.07 6.82 -17.17
C GLY A 194 8.61 7.78 -16.07
N TYR A 195 7.90 7.26 -15.07
CA TYR A 195 7.52 8.01 -13.88
C TYR A 195 7.60 7.16 -12.61
N LEU A 196 7.73 7.82 -11.47
CA LEU A 196 7.76 7.23 -10.14
C LEU A 196 6.41 7.44 -9.46
N ALA A 197 5.88 6.42 -8.78
CA ALA A 197 4.54 6.43 -8.19
C ALA A 197 4.46 5.54 -6.94
N ASP A 198 3.30 5.54 -6.30
CA ASP A 198 2.89 4.65 -5.20
C ASP A 198 3.91 4.57 -4.04
N PRO A 199 4.37 5.67 -3.47
CA PRO A 199 5.33 5.62 -2.39
C PRO A 199 4.68 5.05 -1.12
N VAL A 200 5.36 4.09 -0.48
CA VAL A 200 5.01 3.57 0.85
C VAL A 200 6.17 3.85 1.78
N VAL A 201 5.94 4.69 2.78
CA VAL A 201 6.95 5.08 3.77
C VAL A 201 6.85 4.17 4.99
N SER A 202 7.99 3.75 5.53
CA SER A 202 8.13 3.02 6.78
C SER A 202 9.05 3.78 7.75
N ALA A 203 9.38 3.18 8.87
CA ALA A 203 10.28 3.79 9.85
C ALA A 203 11.72 4.05 9.31
N ASP A 204 12.18 3.27 8.35
CA ASP A 204 13.58 3.28 7.87
C ASP A 204 13.73 3.37 6.34
N ALA A 205 12.64 3.18 5.60
CA ALA A 205 12.68 3.10 4.15
C ALA A 205 11.46 3.73 3.46
N VAL A 206 11.63 4.04 2.19
CA VAL A 206 10.54 4.29 1.25
C VAL A 206 10.61 3.25 0.14
N THR A 207 9.47 2.60 -0.13
CA THR A 207 9.29 1.69 -1.27
C THR A 207 8.36 2.36 -2.28
N PHE A 208 8.67 2.30 -3.55
CA PHE A 208 7.93 3.02 -4.59
C PHE A 208 8.04 2.30 -5.92
N SER A 209 7.13 2.62 -6.83
CA SER A 209 7.07 2.06 -8.18
C SER A 209 7.87 2.89 -9.18
N GLU A 210 8.60 2.22 -10.05
CA GLU A 210 9.13 2.76 -11.30
C GLU A 210 8.32 2.18 -12.45
N ILE A 211 7.71 3.04 -13.25
CA ILE A 211 6.88 2.69 -14.40
C ILE A 211 7.57 3.19 -15.66
N THR A 212 8.06 2.28 -16.50
CA THR A 212 8.98 2.63 -17.60
C THR A 212 8.41 2.49 -19.01
N ALA A 213 7.17 2.02 -19.17
CA ALA A 213 6.61 1.83 -20.51
C ALA A 213 5.47 2.79 -20.80
N PRO A 214 5.40 3.38 -22.02
CA PRO A 214 4.26 4.18 -22.42
C PRO A 214 2.98 3.31 -22.54
N GLU A 215 1.84 3.96 -22.57
CA GLU A 215 0.48 3.38 -22.47
C GLU A 215 0.12 2.28 -23.50
N THR A 216 0.88 2.11 -24.55
CA THR A 216 0.58 1.15 -25.66
C THR A 216 1.25 -0.21 -25.52
N ALA A 217 2.27 -0.35 -24.68
CA ALA A 217 2.90 -1.62 -24.34
C ALA A 217 2.50 -2.01 -22.91
N ARG A 218 2.57 -3.29 -22.55
CA ARG A 218 2.38 -3.71 -21.16
C ARG A 218 3.24 -2.84 -20.26
N ARG A 219 2.61 -2.03 -19.41
CA ARG A 219 3.32 -1.20 -18.43
C ARG A 219 4.25 -2.10 -17.63
N CYS A 220 5.54 -1.83 -17.70
CA CYS A 220 6.49 -2.51 -16.86
C CYS A 220 6.56 -1.75 -15.53
N LYS A 221 6.00 -2.33 -14.49
CA LYS A 221 6.06 -1.79 -13.14
C LYS A 221 7.11 -2.56 -12.35
N ARG A 222 8.07 -1.85 -11.78
CA ARG A 222 9.12 -2.39 -10.92
C ARG A 222 9.09 -1.67 -9.58
N LEU A 223 9.40 -2.36 -8.51
CA LEU A 223 9.54 -1.74 -7.20
C LEU A 223 10.99 -1.40 -6.91
N LEU A 224 11.17 -0.25 -6.33
CA LEU A 224 12.41 0.25 -5.77
C LEU A 224 12.23 0.48 -4.28
N THR A 225 13.30 0.34 -3.52
CA THR A 225 13.35 0.73 -2.11
C THR A 225 14.57 1.61 -1.85
N ALA A 226 14.42 2.59 -0.99
CA ALA A 226 15.51 3.47 -0.57
C ALA A 226 15.44 3.73 0.92
N SER A 227 16.60 3.90 1.57
CA SER A 227 16.67 4.31 2.96
C SER A 227 16.16 5.76 3.13
N LEU A 228 15.47 6.03 4.23
CA LEU A 228 15.07 7.39 4.59
C LEU A 228 16.25 8.27 4.96
N THR A 229 17.36 7.72 5.41
CA THR A 229 18.52 8.51 5.85
C THR A 229 19.45 8.90 4.71
N ALA A 230 19.87 7.96 3.90
CA ALA A 230 20.73 8.19 2.72
C ALA A 230 20.91 6.90 1.93
N GLY A 231 21.42 7.02 0.71
CA GLY A 231 21.79 5.90 -0.14
C GLY A 231 21.03 5.86 -1.46
N PRO A 232 21.47 5.02 -2.40
CA PRO A 232 20.81 4.84 -3.69
C PRO A 232 19.50 4.07 -3.49
N ALA A 233 18.56 4.29 -4.42
CA ALA A 233 17.43 3.41 -4.57
C ALA A 233 17.88 2.06 -5.13
N LEU A 234 17.42 0.97 -4.53
CA LEU A 234 17.72 -0.39 -4.92
C LEU A 234 16.48 -1.05 -5.51
N GLN A 235 16.65 -1.79 -6.59
CA GLN A 235 15.56 -2.56 -7.17
C GLN A 235 15.18 -3.71 -6.24
N VAL A 236 13.89 -3.86 -5.97
CA VAL A 236 13.34 -5.04 -5.30
C VAL A 236 13.31 -6.17 -6.35
N PRO A 237 14.04 -7.27 -6.17
CA PRO A 237 14.03 -8.37 -7.13
C PRO A 237 12.64 -8.96 -7.25
N ALA A 238 12.10 -8.97 -8.46
CA ALA A 238 10.84 -9.61 -8.78
C ALA A 238 10.99 -11.13 -8.91
N ALA A 239 9.94 -11.88 -8.58
CA ALA A 239 9.85 -13.28 -8.97
C ALA A 239 9.63 -13.41 -10.48
N THR A 240 8.95 -12.42 -11.09
CA THR A 240 8.76 -12.31 -12.55
C THR A 240 8.96 -10.87 -13.02
N ASN A 241 9.36 -10.67 -14.26
CA ASN A 241 9.61 -9.33 -14.79
C ASN A 241 8.31 -8.53 -14.97
N CYS A 242 8.34 -7.25 -14.56
CA CYS A 242 7.26 -6.27 -14.81
C CYS A 242 5.91 -6.61 -14.18
N THR A 243 5.87 -7.41 -13.14
CA THR A 243 4.64 -7.83 -12.45
C THR A 243 4.52 -7.31 -11.04
N GLN A 244 5.54 -6.62 -10.54
CA GLN A 244 5.50 -5.99 -9.22
C GLN A 244 4.50 -4.84 -9.24
N TRP A 245 3.73 -4.67 -8.14
CA TRP A 245 2.71 -3.65 -8.09
C TRP A 245 2.86 -2.72 -6.90
N SER A 246 2.75 -3.20 -5.69
CA SER A 246 2.91 -2.42 -4.47
C SER A 246 3.80 -3.15 -3.46
N GLY A 247 4.37 -2.44 -2.51
CA GLY A 247 5.21 -3.06 -1.50
C GLY A 247 5.64 -2.11 -0.40
N ALA A 248 6.15 -2.69 0.69
CA ALA A 248 6.72 -1.96 1.81
C ALA A 248 8.02 -2.62 2.27
N SER A 249 8.98 -1.81 2.68
CA SER A 249 10.25 -2.26 3.26
C SER A 249 10.34 -1.87 4.73
N LEU A 250 10.87 -2.75 5.56
CA LEU A 250 11.03 -2.55 6.99
C LEU A 250 12.17 -3.42 7.52
N GLY A 251 13.12 -2.85 8.26
CA GLY A 251 14.23 -3.57 8.85
C GLY A 251 15.07 -4.35 7.83
N GLY A 252 15.26 -3.81 6.64
CA GLY A 252 15.98 -4.42 5.53
C GLY A 252 15.24 -5.55 4.80
N ALA A 253 14.04 -5.92 5.24
CA ALA A 253 13.15 -6.84 4.54
C ALA A 253 12.16 -6.08 3.67
N THR A 254 11.69 -6.70 2.59
CA THR A 254 10.66 -6.11 1.71
C THR A 254 9.56 -7.14 1.46
N VAL A 255 8.30 -6.71 1.62
CA VAL A 255 7.11 -7.42 1.18
C VAL A 255 6.54 -6.71 -0.02
N TRP A 256 6.16 -7.45 -1.08
CA TRP A 256 5.57 -6.87 -2.29
C TRP A 256 4.50 -7.78 -2.89
N SER A 257 3.64 -7.19 -3.70
CA SER A 257 2.66 -7.90 -4.51
C SER A 257 3.14 -8.08 -5.94
N GLU A 258 2.75 -9.20 -6.56
CA GLU A 258 2.91 -9.44 -7.99
C GLU A 258 1.59 -9.83 -8.60
N VAL A 259 1.22 -9.12 -9.67
CA VAL A 259 0.01 -9.39 -10.45
C VAL A 259 0.28 -10.56 -11.39
N THR A 260 -0.56 -11.57 -11.38
CA THR A 260 -0.47 -12.63 -12.38
C THR A 260 -0.96 -12.09 -13.73
N ALA A 261 -0.29 -12.45 -14.83
CA ALA A 261 -0.58 -11.95 -16.18
C ALA A 261 -2.02 -12.24 -16.67
N SER A 262 -2.75 -13.12 -15.99
CA SER A 262 -4.10 -13.55 -16.31
C SER A 262 -5.21 -12.84 -15.52
N ASP A 263 -4.85 -12.01 -14.54
CA ASP A 263 -5.82 -11.30 -13.70
C ASP A 263 -5.64 -9.79 -13.79
N PRO A 264 -6.36 -9.12 -14.69
CA PRO A 264 -6.34 -7.66 -14.75
C PRO A 264 -7.08 -7.00 -13.57
N ASP A 265 -7.88 -7.75 -12.81
CA ASP A 265 -8.78 -7.19 -11.80
C ASP A 265 -8.12 -7.00 -10.42
N GLN A 266 -6.79 -7.22 -10.32
CA GLN A 266 -5.97 -6.82 -9.17
C GLN A 266 -6.26 -7.55 -7.83
N TYR A 267 -7.36 -8.29 -7.71
CA TYR A 267 -7.78 -8.95 -6.46
C TYR A 267 -7.08 -10.28 -6.17
N GLN A 268 -6.40 -10.86 -7.16
CA GLN A 268 -5.73 -12.16 -7.04
C GLN A 268 -4.21 -12.07 -7.24
N SER A 269 -3.59 -11.09 -6.64
CA SER A 269 -2.14 -10.97 -6.62
C SER A 269 -1.53 -11.92 -5.59
N LYS A 270 -0.24 -12.19 -5.74
CA LYS A 270 0.54 -12.96 -4.76
C LYS A 270 1.48 -12.04 -4.01
N ALA A 271 1.49 -12.16 -2.69
CA ALA A 271 2.48 -11.52 -1.85
C ALA A 271 3.75 -12.36 -1.76
N TYR A 272 4.88 -11.67 -1.84
CA TYR A 272 6.21 -12.23 -1.66
C TYR A 272 6.96 -11.46 -0.59
N VAL A 273 7.92 -12.12 0.03
CA VAL A 273 8.86 -11.48 0.95
C VAL A 273 10.28 -11.87 0.62
N ARG A 274 11.19 -10.91 0.75
CA ARG A 274 12.63 -11.11 0.87
C ARG A 274 13.08 -10.56 2.21
N ALA A 275 13.64 -11.45 3.04
CA ALA A 275 13.92 -11.11 4.43
C ALA A 275 15.08 -10.10 4.58
N THR A 276 16.18 -10.32 3.87
CA THR A 276 17.35 -9.39 3.88
C THR A 276 18.27 -9.71 2.71
N GLY A 277 18.98 -8.72 2.19
CA GLY A 277 20.05 -8.90 1.20
C GLY A 277 19.65 -9.75 0.01
N ASP A 278 20.47 -10.73 -0.33
CA ASP A 278 20.27 -11.64 -1.48
C ASP A 278 19.46 -12.89 -1.16
N SER A 279 18.73 -12.89 -0.05
CA SER A 279 17.83 -14.01 0.29
C SER A 279 16.83 -14.28 -0.83
N PRO A 280 16.51 -15.54 -1.15
CA PRO A 280 15.51 -15.83 -2.16
C PRO A 280 14.14 -15.32 -1.73
N ALA A 281 13.36 -14.86 -2.71
CA ALA A 281 11.98 -14.48 -2.49
C ALA A 281 11.14 -15.68 -2.05
N ARG A 282 10.28 -15.47 -1.06
CA ARG A 282 9.36 -16.48 -0.52
C ARG A 282 7.92 -16.00 -0.66
N ALA A 283 7.03 -16.83 -1.17
CA ALA A 283 5.62 -16.51 -1.24
C ALA A 283 4.98 -16.46 0.16
N LEU A 284 4.14 -15.46 0.39
CA LEU A 284 3.34 -15.28 1.61
C LEU A 284 1.86 -15.64 1.40
N GLY A 285 1.41 -15.81 0.16
CA GLY A 285 0.03 -16.14 -0.17
C GLY A 285 -0.67 -15.05 -1.00
N ALA A 286 -1.99 -15.00 -0.92
CA ALA A 286 -2.78 -14.01 -1.64
C ALA A 286 -2.63 -12.60 -1.04
N VAL A 287 -2.86 -11.59 -1.87
CA VAL A 287 -2.90 -10.17 -1.49
C VAL A 287 -3.85 -9.42 -2.40
N VAL A 288 -4.57 -8.45 -1.86
CA VAL A 288 -5.22 -7.40 -2.65
C VAL A 288 -4.15 -6.39 -3.04
N THR A 289 -4.06 -6.10 -4.33
CA THR A 289 -3.08 -5.14 -4.87
C THR A 289 -3.26 -3.76 -4.21
N ASP A 290 -2.18 -3.02 -4.05
CA ASP A 290 -2.12 -1.67 -3.45
C ASP A 290 -2.52 -1.58 -1.95
N THR A 291 -2.63 -2.71 -1.25
CA THR A 291 -2.96 -2.70 0.18
C THR A 291 -1.78 -2.94 1.11
N ILE A 292 -0.57 -3.09 0.56
CA ILE A 292 0.64 -3.33 1.37
C ILE A 292 1.13 -2.03 1.98
N ILE A 293 1.14 -1.96 3.31
CA ILE A 293 1.63 -0.80 4.07
C ILE A 293 2.59 -1.22 5.17
N ALA A 294 3.43 -0.28 5.62
CA ALA A 294 4.21 -0.42 6.85
C ALA A 294 3.44 0.19 8.03
N CYS A 295 3.46 -0.47 9.20
CA CYS A 295 2.80 0.01 10.40
C CYS A 295 3.54 -0.44 11.66
N GLY A 296 4.21 0.48 12.35
CA GLY A 296 5.10 0.15 13.46
C GLY A 296 6.20 -0.83 13.01
N ASN A 297 6.30 -1.96 13.70
CA ASN A 297 7.26 -3.03 13.40
C ASN A 297 6.70 -4.11 12.44
N TRP A 298 5.62 -3.79 11.72
CA TRP A 298 4.89 -4.73 10.89
C TRP A 298 4.70 -4.21 9.47
N ILE A 299 4.60 -5.13 8.53
CA ILE A 299 4.06 -4.91 7.19
C ILE A 299 2.70 -5.59 7.15
N LEU A 300 1.68 -4.86 6.71
CA LEU A 300 0.30 -5.29 6.66
C LEU A 300 -0.20 -5.30 5.22
N TRP A 301 -1.17 -6.17 4.95
CA TRP A 301 -1.90 -6.20 3.68
C TRP A 301 -3.26 -6.85 3.83
N GLU A 302 -4.11 -6.61 2.85
CA GLU A 302 -5.40 -7.24 2.75
C GLU A 302 -5.36 -8.48 1.88
N THR A 303 -6.23 -9.43 2.21
CA THR A 303 -6.59 -10.54 1.33
C THR A 303 -8.10 -10.55 1.15
N HIS A 304 -8.54 -10.99 -0.04
CA HIS A 304 -9.93 -11.12 -0.40
C HIS A 304 -10.25 -12.58 -0.70
N THR A 305 -11.38 -13.06 -0.20
CA THR A 305 -11.87 -14.41 -0.47
C THR A 305 -13.36 -14.38 -0.76
N VAL A 306 -13.79 -15.16 -1.74
CA VAL A 306 -15.20 -15.38 -2.07
C VAL A 306 -15.56 -16.81 -1.70
N LYS A 307 -16.51 -16.98 -0.78
CA LYS A 307 -17.00 -18.30 -0.39
C LYS A 307 -18.52 -18.31 -0.46
N ALA A 308 -19.06 -19.22 -1.29
CA ALA A 308 -20.51 -19.35 -1.54
C ALA A 308 -21.19 -18.01 -1.92
N GLY A 309 -20.51 -17.18 -2.70
CA GLY A 309 -21.00 -15.87 -3.13
C GLY A 309 -20.87 -14.76 -2.06
N ALA A 310 -20.37 -15.05 -0.87
CA ALA A 310 -20.10 -14.05 0.14
C ALA A 310 -18.62 -13.63 0.09
N GLU A 311 -18.39 -12.35 -0.03
CA GLU A 311 -17.04 -11.74 0.01
C GLU A 311 -16.61 -11.53 1.46
N THR A 312 -15.34 -11.78 1.73
CA THR A 312 -14.73 -11.52 3.04
C THR A 312 -13.32 -10.99 2.81
N TYR A 313 -13.03 -9.89 3.46
CA TYR A 313 -11.72 -9.27 3.48
C TYR A 313 -11.02 -9.62 4.78
N GLN A 314 -9.70 -9.82 4.72
CA GLN A 314 -8.89 -10.15 5.88
C GLN A 314 -7.66 -9.27 5.89
N ILE A 315 -7.23 -8.83 7.07
CA ILE A 315 -5.98 -8.11 7.26
C ILE A 315 -4.95 -9.07 7.84
N ASN A 316 -3.82 -9.15 7.18
CA ASN A 316 -2.67 -9.94 7.59
C ASN A 316 -1.52 -9.01 7.97
N ARG A 317 -0.65 -9.48 8.86
CA ARG A 317 0.60 -8.81 9.20
C ARG A 317 1.78 -9.77 9.15
N TRP A 318 2.94 -9.21 8.86
CA TRP A 318 4.21 -9.92 8.89
C TRP A 318 5.30 -8.97 9.37
N ARG A 319 6.33 -9.46 10.04
CA ARG A 319 7.51 -8.68 10.42
C ARG A 319 8.78 -9.46 10.13
N PRO A 320 9.94 -8.79 10.00
CA PRO A 320 11.24 -9.45 9.88
C PRO A 320 11.44 -10.50 10.99
N GLY A 321 11.88 -11.69 10.61
CA GLY A 321 12.03 -12.83 11.51
C GLY A 321 10.82 -13.75 11.65
N SER A 322 9.61 -13.33 11.21
CA SER A 322 8.44 -14.20 11.23
C SER A 322 8.48 -15.24 10.13
N ALA A 323 8.19 -16.50 10.48
CA ALA A 323 8.14 -17.60 9.51
C ALA A 323 6.91 -17.53 8.60
N GLN A 324 5.78 -17.06 9.12
CA GLN A 324 4.50 -16.98 8.42
C GLN A 324 3.78 -15.65 8.74
N PRO A 325 2.90 -15.17 7.85
CA PRO A 325 2.02 -14.08 8.18
C PRO A 325 0.99 -14.49 9.24
N GLN A 326 0.52 -13.51 10.00
CA GLN A 326 -0.54 -13.66 10.98
C GLN A 326 -1.75 -12.87 10.54
N ARG A 327 -2.91 -13.51 10.44
CA ARG A 327 -4.19 -12.82 10.23
C ARG A 327 -4.60 -12.13 11.53
N ILE A 328 -4.91 -10.84 11.45
CA ILE A 328 -5.28 -10.00 12.60
C ILE A 328 -6.71 -9.49 12.55
N TYR A 329 -7.37 -9.58 11.38
CA TYR A 329 -8.77 -9.17 11.20
C TYR A 329 -9.44 -10.02 10.12
N SER A 330 -10.76 -10.17 10.24
CA SER A 330 -11.64 -10.66 9.17
C SER A 330 -12.91 -9.82 9.17
N SER A 331 -13.26 -9.26 8.02
CA SER A 331 -14.50 -8.52 7.88
C SER A 331 -15.72 -9.44 8.03
N PRO A 332 -16.86 -8.92 8.48
CA PRO A 332 -18.14 -9.59 8.27
C PRO A 332 -18.37 -9.85 6.76
N ALA A 333 -19.16 -10.89 6.47
CA ALA A 333 -19.49 -11.23 5.09
C ALA A 333 -20.25 -10.08 4.40
N GLY A 334 -19.86 -9.73 3.19
CA GLY A 334 -20.45 -8.64 2.40
C GLY A 334 -20.02 -7.22 2.79
N ALA A 335 -19.06 -7.06 3.71
CA ALA A 335 -18.45 -5.78 3.99
C ALA A 335 -17.19 -5.61 3.13
N ALA A 336 -17.12 -4.55 2.32
CA ALA A 336 -15.92 -4.13 1.63
C ALA A 336 -15.01 -3.32 2.58
N LEU A 337 -13.69 -3.47 2.45
CA LEU A 337 -12.73 -2.65 3.20
C LEU A 337 -12.19 -1.53 2.29
N THR A 338 -11.97 -0.36 2.88
CA THR A 338 -11.16 0.69 2.24
C THR A 338 -9.66 0.36 2.41
N PRO A 339 -8.77 0.94 1.61
CA PRO A 339 -7.33 0.73 1.78
C PRO A 339 -6.87 1.00 3.21
N LEU A 340 -5.96 0.16 3.69
CA LEU A 340 -5.36 0.30 5.01
C LEU A 340 -4.58 1.61 5.12
N THR A 341 -4.72 2.27 6.26
CA THR A 341 -3.83 3.38 6.64
C THR A 341 -3.20 3.11 8.00
N CYS A 342 -2.03 3.66 8.23
CA CYS A 342 -1.32 3.52 9.50
C CYS A 342 -0.74 4.84 9.97
N GLN A 343 -0.86 5.08 11.27
CA GLN A 343 -0.23 6.20 11.95
C GLN A 343 0.12 5.78 13.38
N ASP A 344 1.31 6.11 13.87
CA ASP A 344 1.78 5.80 15.24
C ASP A 344 1.61 4.32 15.64
N GLY A 345 1.88 3.39 14.73
CA GLY A 345 1.69 1.96 14.98
C GLY A 345 0.22 1.54 15.17
N THR A 346 -0.72 2.39 14.81
CA THR A 346 -2.16 2.09 14.80
C THR A 346 -2.64 2.00 13.36
N VAL A 347 -3.18 0.85 13.00
CA VAL A 347 -3.81 0.61 11.70
C VAL A 347 -5.28 0.99 11.74
N TYR A 348 -5.75 1.56 10.65
CA TYR A 348 -7.15 1.95 10.44
C TYR A 348 -7.64 1.35 9.14
N VAL A 349 -8.93 0.99 9.16
CA VAL A 349 -9.67 0.57 7.97
C VAL A 349 -11.14 0.95 8.16
N GLU A 350 -11.80 1.30 7.07
CA GLU A 350 -13.22 1.50 7.05
C GLU A 350 -13.90 0.30 6.37
N ALA A 351 -14.86 -0.31 7.07
CA ALA A 351 -15.70 -1.36 6.53
C ALA A 351 -17.01 -0.75 6.02
N ALA A 352 -17.25 -0.87 4.72
CA ALA A 352 -18.47 -0.40 4.08
C ALA A 352 -19.49 -1.54 3.96
N TYR A 353 -20.63 -1.41 4.62
CA TYR A 353 -21.76 -2.34 4.57
C TYR A 353 -22.75 -1.87 3.51
N LEU A 354 -22.55 -2.34 2.28
CA LEU A 354 -23.32 -1.90 1.11
C LEU A 354 -24.60 -2.73 0.88
N SER A 355 -24.71 -3.88 1.56
CA SER A 355 -25.90 -4.74 1.52
C SER A 355 -26.69 -4.63 2.82
N GLY A 356 -27.99 -4.36 2.70
CA GLY A 356 -28.88 -4.20 3.84
C GLY A 356 -29.46 -2.78 3.95
N SER A 357 -30.27 -2.55 4.98
CA SER A 357 -30.85 -1.23 5.26
C SER A 357 -30.86 -1.00 6.77
N PRO A 358 -30.25 0.09 7.27
CA PRO A 358 -29.54 1.12 6.50
C PRO A 358 -28.13 0.68 6.07
N THR A 359 -27.64 1.23 4.95
CA THR A 359 -26.22 1.14 4.58
C THR A 359 -25.39 2.07 5.46
N TYR A 360 -24.26 1.58 5.95
CA TYR A 360 -23.38 2.36 6.82
C TYR A 360 -21.92 1.99 6.61
N THR A 361 -21.03 2.86 7.05
CA THR A 361 -19.60 2.59 7.17
C THR A 361 -19.20 2.54 8.64
N GLU A 362 -18.27 1.68 8.95
CA GLU A 362 -17.70 1.52 10.29
C GLU A 362 -16.17 1.61 10.19
N ALA A 363 -15.63 2.69 10.72
CA ALA A 363 -14.19 2.84 10.84
C ALA A 363 -13.71 2.15 12.12
N ILE A 364 -12.77 1.24 11.97
CA ILE A 364 -12.17 0.47 13.06
C ILE A 364 -10.65 0.67 13.09
N SER A 365 -10.08 0.53 14.27
CA SER A 365 -8.64 0.64 14.45
C SER A 365 -8.09 -0.41 15.41
N ALA A 366 -6.81 -0.73 15.24
CA ALA A 366 -6.06 -1.57 16.17
C ALA A 366 -4.61 -1.10 16.28
N THR A 367 -4.07 -1.08 17.48
CA THR A 367 -2.63 -0.85 17.69
C THR A 367 -1.88 -2.14 17.43
N VAL A 368 -0.89 -2.09 16.52
CA VAL A 368 -0.12 -3.25 16.05
C VAL A 368 1.36 -3.18 16.47
N ALA A 369 1.65 -2.45 17.52
CA ALA A 369 3.00 -2.23 18.06
C ALA A 369 3.75 -3.51 18.42
#